data_2c1ef380ba85bb0b1f0e921a959cfb65
#
_entry.id   2c1ef380ba85bb0b1f0e921a959cfb65
#
_cell.length_a   1.000
_cell.length_b   1.000
_cell.length_c   1.000
_cell.angle_alpha   90.00
_cell.angle_beta   90.00
_cell.angle_gamma   90.00
#
_symmetry.space_group_name_H-M   'P 1'
#
loop_
_entity.id
_entity.type
_entity.pdbx_description
1 polymer ?
#
loop_
_entity_poly.entity_id
_entity_poly.type
_entity_poly.pdbx_seq_one_letter_code
_entity_poly.pdbx_strand_id
1 'polypeptide(L)'
;MAVNIFDKYGIKEVANVYFEALEDDLGAGVYKGDIVLYLDSLKVSTIETTAENVAAQGGWGNPRLIQWDYGKEINLTLEDALMSLESLRFMLGGAIHRPSATEKVLVHHTEEVVVTKAGTVPAPKNRDGITLLPKAITNHPIRLINLGSNSAIKGYRTQITSGEFSANGATIAFSNPAAGISDAAVEVGDHIRIFWVEEVDNASTTSAVEVTISPDTFPGTYKVIGDTFMRSERTGKDEMFQFVIGKAKVTSDVTITLEAEGDPSTFEMTLNVLRDTNERGETEMMKLIRYAVAQTSSGTNENDVGSLTAAGS
;
A
#
# COMPACT_ATOMS: atom_id res chain seq x y z
N MET A 1 39.22 -15.86 -7.94
CA MET A 1 39.61 -14.73 -8.82
C MET A 1 40.31 -13.69 -7.96
N ALA A 2 41.43 -13.13 -8.43
CA ALA A 2 42.08 -12.02 -7.74
C ALA A 2 41.18 -10.80 -7.86
N VAL A 3 40.92 -10.10 -6.76
CA VAL A 3 40.19 -8.83 -6.76
C VAL A 3 41.04 -7.81 -7.47
N ASN A 4 40.54 -7.26 -8.59
CA ASN A 4 41.23 -6.21 -9.31
C ASN A 4 40.84 -4.86 -8.70
N ILE A 5 41.77 -4.20 -8.04
CA ILE A 5 41.56 -2.90 -7.39
C ILE A 5 41.22 -1.75 -8.37
N PHE A 6 41.37 -1.99 -9.67
CA PHE A 6 41.05 -1.01 -10.73
C PHE A 6 39.66 -1.20 -11.33
N ASP A 7 38.90 -2.22 -10.92
CA ASP A 7 37.54 -2.43 -11.40
C ASP A 7 36.59 -1.44 -10.71
N LYS A 8 36.02 -0.53 -11.51
CA LYS A 8 35.03 0.47 -11.08
C LYS A 8 33.71 0.21 -11.77
N TYR A 9 32.63 0.46 -11.09
CA TYR A 9 31.28 0.21 -11.57
C TYR A 9 30.38 1.41 -11.29
N GLY A 10 29.51 1.74 -12.25
CA GLY A 10 28.43 2.70 -12.07
C GLY A 10 27.10 1.99 -11.94
N ILE A 11 26.27 2.39 -10.98
CA ILE A 11 24.90 1.96 -10.82
C ILE A 11 24.00 3.08 -11.32
N LYS A 12 23.07 2.77 -12.22
CA LYS A 12 22.14 3.75 -12.80
C LYS A 12 20.68 3.40 -12.49
N GLU A 13 20.39 2.12 -12.40
CA GLU A 13 19.04 1.61 -12.24
C GLU A 13 18.66 1.49 -10.76
N VAL A 14 17.38 1.69 -10.46
CA VAL A 14 16.78 1.38 -9.16
C VAL A 14 16.75 -0.14 -8.98
N ALA A 15 16.83 -0.62 -7.74
CA ALA A 15 16.71 -2.04 -7.46
C ALA A 15 15.24 -2.50 -7.52
N ASN A 16 14.99 -3.68 -8.09
CA ASN A 16 13.77 -4.43 -7.81
C ASN A 16 13.94 -5.12 -6.46
N VAL A 17 12.97 -4.95 -5.57
CA VAL A 17 13.09 -5.43 -4.19
C VAL A 17 11.97 -6.39 -3.86
N TYR A 18 12.31 -7.52 -3.24
CA TYR A 18 11.32 -8.45 -2.72
C TYR A 18 11.59 -8.84 -1.28
N PHE A 19 10.51 -9.20 -0.60
CA PHE A 19 10.49 -9.50 0.81
C PHE A 19 10.07 -10.93 1.03
N GLU A 20 10.85 -11.67 1.82
CA GLU A 20 10.63 -13.05 2.18
C GLU A 20 10.25 -13.16 3.65
N ALA A 21 9.21 -13.93 3.96
CA ALA A 21 8.75 -14.18 5.32
C ALA A 21 9.79 -14.97 6.12
N LEU A 22 10.12 -14.52 7.32
CA LEU A 22 11.03 -15.21 8.23
C LEU A 22 10.35 -16.23 9.13
N GLU A 23 9.03 -16.07 9.33
CA GLU A 23 8.20 -16.90 10.21
C GLU A 23 6.87 -17.20 9.52
N ASP A 24 6.19 -18.26 9.98
CA ASP A 24 4.86 -18.61 9.50
C ASP A 24 3.83 -17.66 10.07
N ASP A 25 2.94 -17.14 9.22
CA ASP A 25 1.71 -16.44 9.60
C ASP A 25 0.53 -17.22 9.02
N LEU A 26 0.07 -18.22 9.77
CA LEU A 26 -1.02 -19.10 9.34
C LEU A 26 -2.35 -18.37 9.21
N GLY A 27 -2.55 -17.27 9.95
CA GLY A 27 -3.74 -16.42 9.85
C GLY A 27 -3.85 -15.70 8.49
N ALA A 28 -2.71 -15.36 7.91
CA ALA A 28 -2.62 -14.75 6.59
C ALA A 28 -2.34 -15.77 5.47
N GLY A 29 -2.15 -17.06 5.81
CA GLY A 29 -1.77 -18.09 4.83
C GLY A 29 -0.36 -17.94 4.30
N VAL A 30 0.53 -17.32 5.08
CA VAL A 30 1.94 -17.09 4.72
C VAL A 30 2.81 -18.09 5.47
N TYR A 31 3.72 -18.73 4.75
CA TYR A 31 4.71 -19.65 5.30
C TYR A 31 6.10 -19.03 5.23
N LYS A 32 6.97 -19.48 6.13
CA LYS A 32 8.38 -19.10 6.12
C LYS A 32 9.00 -19.38 4.76
N GLY A 33 9.64 -18.37 4.17
CA GLY A 33 10.23 -18.43 2.84
C GLY A 33 9.32 -17.96 1.71
N ASP A 34 8.05 -17.69 1.99
CA ASP A 34 7.15 -17.12 0.99
C ASP A 34 7.53 -15.67 0.66
N ILE A 35 7.36 -15.30 -0.59
CA ILE A 35 7.51 -13.90 -1.02
C ILE A 35 6.22 -13.17 -0.68
N VAL A 36 6.30 -12.25 0.25
CA VAL A 36 5.15 -11.50 0.78
C VAL A 36 4.92 -10.16 0.10
N LEU A 37 5.96 -9.59 -0.51
CA LEU A 37 5.88 -8.34 -1.25
C LEU A 37 6.96 -8.29 -2.32
N TYR A 38 6.62 -7.78 -3.50
CA TYR A 38 7.53 -7.50 -4.61
C TYR A 38 7.30 -6.09 -5.12
N LEU A 39 8.38 -5.29 -5.17
CA LEU A 39 8.36 -3.90 -5.61
C LEU A 39 9.22 -3.77 -6.86
N ASP A 40 8.59 -3.52 -7.99
CA ASP A 40 9.19 -3.32 -9.31
C ASP A 40 8.95 -1.92 -9.88
N SER A 41 8.23 -1.06 -9.14
CA SER A 41 7.90 0.31 -9.49
C SER A 41 8.62 1.36 -8.64
N LEU A 42 9.71 0.98 -7.98
CA LEU A 42 10.50 1.88 -7.15
C LEU A 42 11.08 3.04 -7.97
N LYS A 43 11.00 4.24 -7.43
CA LYS A 43 11.68 5.44 -7.94
C LYS A 43 13.05 5.62 -7.33
N VAL A 44 13.16 5.29 -6.04
CA VAL A 44 14.39 5.45 -5.27
C VAL A 44 14.58 4.24 -4.35
N SER A 45 15.79 3.77 -4.24
CA SER A 45 16.23 2.84 -3.20
C SER A 45 17.53 3.34 -2.61
N THR A 46 17.53 3.64 -1.31
CA THR A 46 18.67 4.22 -0.60
C THR A 46 19.08 3.33 0.55
N ILE A 47 20.37 2.99 0.61
CA ILE A 47 20.97 2.29 1.72
C ILE A 47 21.85 3.28 2.47
N GLU A 48 21.51 3.58 3.72
CA GLU A 48 22.26 4.47 4.57
C GLU A 48 22.94 3.67 5.70
N THR A 49 24.20 3.96 5.97
CA THR A 49 24.94 3.33 7.05
C THR A 49 25.48 4.42 7.97
N THR A 50 25.15 4.35 9.25
CA THR A 50 25.63 5.26 10.29
C THR A 50 26.35 4.48 11.38
N ALA A 51 27.25 5.15 12.10
CA ALA A 51 27.91 4.62 13.28
C ALA A 51 28.23 5.76 14.25
N GLU A 52 28.14 5.46 15.52
CA GLU A 52 28.57 6.38 16.57
C GLU A 52 30.05 6.17 16.88
N ASN A 53 30.68 7.19 17.43
CA ASN A 53 32.07 7.08 17.87
C ASN A 53 32.28 7.77 19.21
N VAL A 54 33.24 7.25 19.95
CA VAL A 54 33.76 7.88 21.16
C VAL A 54 35.29 8.01 21.05
N ALA A 55 35.80 9.14 21.47
CA ALA A 55 37.24 9.39 21.38
C ALA A 55 37.84 9.65 22.76
N ALA A 56 39.00 9.05 23.02
CA ALA A 56 39.86 9.48 24.12
C ALA A 56 40.64 10.73 23.69
N GLN A 57 40.61 11.76 24.53
CA GLN A 57 41.30 13.02 24.31
C GLN A 57 42.23 13.29 25.46
N GLY A 58 43.35 13.95 25.20
CA GLY A 58 44.31 14.27 26.25
C GLY A 58 45.57 14.91 25.72
N GLY A 59 46.41 15.44 26.65
CA GLY A 59 47.64 16.16 26.31
C GLY A 59 47.40 17.64 26.04
N TRP A 60 48.46 18.35 25.66
CA TRP A 60 48.43 19.77 25.40
C TRP A 60 47.55 20.09 24.14
N GLY A 61 46.52 20.93 24.31
CA GLY A 61 45.57 21.22 23.26
C GLY A 61 44.44 20.19 23.13
N ASN A 62 44.38 19.20 24.02
CA ASN A 62 43.33 18.18 24.11
C ASN A 62 43.00 17.48 22.77
N PRO A 63 44.01 17.01 21.98
CA PRO A 63 43.77 16.33 20.74
C PRO A 63 43.10 14.98 20.96
N ARG A 64 42.34 14.50 19.92
CA ARG A 64 41.82 13.13 19.89
C ARG A 64 43.00 12.16 19.73
N LEU A 65 43.16 11.23 20.66
CA LEU A 65 44.26 10.26 20.70
C LEU A 65 43.86 8.90 20.13
N ILE A 66 42.63 8.43 20.47
CA ILE A 66 42.08 7.14 20.03
C ILE A 66 40.61 7.36 19.82
N GLN A 67 40.03 6.71 18.78
CA GLN A 67 38.61 6.68 18.50
C GLN A 67 38.12 5.23 18.41
N TRP A 68 36.99 4.96 19.02
CA TRP A 68 36.26 3.69 18.89
C TRP A 68 34.93 3.96 18.24
N ASP A 69 34.60 3.16 17.23
CA ASP A 69 33.32 3.19 16.57
C ASP A 69 32.40 2.10 17.14
N TYR A 70 31.12 2.44 17.37
CA TYR A 70 30.13 1.55 17.92
C TYR A 70 28.74 1.91 17.35
N GLY A 71 27.69 1.11 17.65
CA GLY A 71 26.32 1.45 17.29
C GLY A 71 26.12 1.54 15.77
N LYS A 72 26.69 0.60 14.99
CA LYS A 72 26.46 0.60 13.53
C LYS A 72 25.01 0.30 13.21
N GLU A 73 24.38 1.22 12.49
CA GLU A 73 23.00 1.10 11.99
C GLU A 73 22.98 1.16 10.46
N ILE A 74 22.08 0.41 9.88
CA ILE A 74 21.83 0.41 8.43
C ILE A 74 20.33 0.59 8.24
N ASN A 75 19.96 1.58 7.45
CA ASN A 75 18.59 1.86 7.04
C ASN A 75 18.46 1.67 5.54
N LEU A 76 17.38 1.02 5.13
CA LEU A 76 16.98 0.90 3.74
C LEU A 76 15.70 1.71 3.54
N THR A 77 15.75 2.73 2.70
CA THR A 77 14.59 3.53 2.32
C THR A 77 14.21 3.24 0.88
N LEU A 78 12.96 2.88 0.67
CA LEU A 78 12.37 2.55 -0.62
C LEU A 78 11.24 3.53 -0.91
N GLU A 79 11.29 4.18 -2.06
CA GLU A 79 10.22 5.06 -2.54
C GLU A 79 9.56 4.43 -3.75
N ASP A 80 8.27 4.08 -3.63
CA ASP A 80 7.49 3.44 -4.68
C ASP A 80 6.55 4.44 -5.37
N ALA A 81 6.44 4.32 -6.69
CA ALA A 81 5.54 5.12 -7.50
C ALA A 81 4.10 4.62 -7.46
N LEU A 82 3.89 3.36 -7.14
CA LEU A 82 2.59 2.71 -7.15
C LEU A 82 2.31 2.08 -5.78
N MET A 83 1.10 2.30 -5.29
CA MET A 83 0.62 1.69 -4.06
C MET A 83 -0.28 0.51 -4.35
N SER A 84 -0.08 -0.59 -3.62
CA SER A 84 -1.01 -1.70 -3.55
C SER A 84 -1.59 -1.85 -2.14
N LEU A 85 -2.73 -2.53 -2.01
CA LEU A 85 -3.27 -2.85 -0.68
C LEU A 85 -2.35 -3.79 0.09
N GLU A 86 -1.60 -4.64 -0.61
CA GLU A 86 -0.58 -5.52 0.01
C GLU A 86 0.60 -4.70 0.55
N SER A 87 1.09 -3.69 -0.20
CA SER A 87 2.15 -2.81 0.31
C SER A 87 1.69 -2.01 1.52
N LEU A 88 0.45 -1.51 1.53
CA LEU A 88 -0.14 -0.84 2.70
C LEU A 88 -0.25 -1.77 3.91
N ARG A 89 -0.76 -2.99 3.71
CA ARG A 89 -0.81 -4.01 4.77
C ARG A 89 0.58 -4.25 5.35
N PHE A 90 1.56 -4.43 4.47
CA PHE A 90 2.94 -4.69 4.84
C PHE A 90 3.54 -3.55 5.67
N MET A 91 3.33 -2.31 5.24
CA MET A 91 3.86 -1.11 5.90
C MET A 91 3.19 -0.82 7.25
N LEU A 92 1.87 -1.05 7.34
CA LEU A 92 1.06 -0.69 8.51
C LEU A 92 0.85 -1.84 9.49
N GLY A 93 1.27 -3.06 9.14
CA GLY A 93 1.01 -4.26 9.95
C GLY A 93 -0.46 -4.64 10.00
N GLY A 94 -1.26 -4.20 9.01
CA GLY A 94 -2.69 -4.44 8.95
C GLY A 94 -3.06 -5.86 8.50
N ALA A 95 -4.34 -6.19 8.64
CA ALA A 95 -4.93 -7.40 8.09
C ALA A 95 -5.74 -7.05 6.84
N ILE A 96 -5.60 -7.86 5.78
CA ILE A 96 -6.46 -7.76 4.60
C ILE A 96 -7.70 -8.62 4.84
N HIS A 97 -8.85 -7.97 4.71
CA HIS A 97 -10.14 -8.60 4.78
C HIS A 97 -10.79 -8.61 3.38
N ARG A 98 -11.12 -9.80 2.89
CA ARG A 98 -11.86 -10.01 1.66
C ARG A 98 -13.28 -10.43 2.01
N PRO A 99 -14.31 -9.81 1.43
CA PRO A 99 -15.68 -10.10 1.80
C PRO A 99 -16.05 -11.56 1.50
N SER A 100 -16.83 -12.15 2.40
CA SER A 100 -17.41 -13.47 2.28
C SER A 100 -18.93 -13.43 2.52
N ALA A 101 -19.60 -14.54 2.41
CA ALA A 101 -21.03 -14.61 2.68
C ALA A 101 -21.39 -14.28 4.15
N THR A 102 -20.45 -14.50 5.08
CA THR A 102 -20.64 -14.26 6.52
C THR A 102 -19.95 -13.02 7.02
N GLU A 103 -18.85 -12.63 6.40
CA GLU A 103 -18.05 -11.46 6.76
C GLU A 103 -18.12 -10.47 5.60
N LYS A 104 -18.88 -9.42 5.80
CA LYS A 104 -19.12 -8.40 4.79
C LYS A 104 -18.26 -7.17 5.01
N VAL A 105 -17.87 -6.51 3.93
CA VAL A 105 -17.19 -5.21 3.97
C VAL A 105 -18.23 -4.10 3.82
N LEU A 106 -18.14 -3.09 4.67
CA LEU A 106 -19.02 -1.93 4.64
C LEU A 106 -18.40 -0.82 3.79
N VAL A 107 -19.03 -0.53 2.66
CA VAL A 107 -18.59 0.54 1.76
C VAL A 107 -19.48 1.75 1.94
N HIS A 108 -18.89 2.89 2.26
CA HIS A 108 -19.57 4.17 2.43
C HIS A 108 -19.64 4.94 1.13
N HIS A 109 -20.84 5.28 0.69
CA HIS A 109 -21.09 6.00 -0.53
C HIS A 109 -21.60 7.42 -0.25
N THR A 110 -21.22 8.34 -1.09
CA THR A 110 -21.71 9.73 -1.11
C THR A 110 -21.88 10.17 -2.54
N GLU A 111 -23.12 10.53 -2.90
CA GLU A 111 -23.44 10.99 -4.24
C GLU A 111 -24.36 12.22 -4.18
N GLU A 112 -24.25 13.08 -5.17
CA GLU A 112 -25.11 14.23 -5.33
C GLU A 112 -25.99 14.07 -6.58
N VAL A 113 -27.28 14.29 -6.42
CA VAL A 113 -28.26 14.22 -7.50
C VAL A 113 -29.04 15.52 -7.62
N VAL A 114 -29.41 15.88 -8.85
CA VAL A 114 -30.27 17.02 -9.13
C VAL A 114 -31.68 16.51 -9.38
N VAL A 115 -32.64 17.07 -8.69
CA VAL A 115 -34.06 16.71 -8.83
C VAL A 115 -34.59 17.16 -10.20
N THR A 116 -35.04 16.23 -10.99
CA THR A 116 -35.63 16.47 -12.32
C THR A 116 -37.14 16.41 -12.33
N LYS A 117 -37.75 15.82 -11.30
CA LYS A 117 -39.21 15.69 -11.13
C LYS A 117 -39.55 16.04 -9.69
N ALA A 118 -40.46 16.99 -9.52
CA ALA A 118 -40.96 17.40 -8.20
C ALA A 118 -41.45 16.20 -7.38
N GLY A 119 -41.11 16.17 -6.10
CA GLY A 119 -41.47 15.11 -5.16
C GLY A 119 -40.68 13.80 -5.31
N THR A 120 -39.74 13.70 -6.24
CA THR A 120 -38.95 12.47 -6.46
C THR A 120 -37.47 12.79 -6.46
N VAL A 121 -36.73 12.15 -5.57
CA VAL A 121 -35.24 12.14 -5.58
C VAL A 121 -34.78 11.05 -6.54
N PRO A 122 -34.05 11.38 -7.61
CA PRO A 122 -33.58 10.37 -8.56
C PRO A 122 -32.56 9.42 -7.92
N ALA A 123 -32.45 8.22 -8.45
CA ALA A 123 -31.40 7.29 -8.04
C ALA A 123 -30.04 7.86 -8.42
N PRO A 124 -29.04 7.80 -7.52
CA PRO A 124 -27.70 8.29 -7.79
C PRO A 124 -27.01 7.43 -8.86
N LYS A 125 -25.99 8.01 -9.49
CA LYS A 125 -25.14 7.31 -10.47
C LYS A 125 -23.69 7.48 -10.04
N ASN A 126 -22.91 6.41 -10.21
CA ASN A 126 -21.48 6.51 -10.01
C ASN A 126 -20.82 7.31 -11.15
N ARG A 127 -19.50 7.51 -11.05
CA ARG A 127 -18.69 8.23 -12.03
C ARG A 127 -18.80 7.66 -13.46
N ASP A 128 -19.06 6.36 -13.59
CA ASP A 128 -19.21 5.66 -14.87
C ASP A 128 -20.65 5.70 -15.42
N GLY A 129 -21.56 6.41 -14.73
CA GLY A 129 -22.96 6.55 -15.11
C GLY A 129 -23.86 5.36 -14.75
N ILE A 130 -23.35 4.40 -13.98
CA ILE A 130 -24.11 3.24 -13.50
C ILE A 130 -25.06 3.70 -12.40
N THR A 131 -26.35 3.35 -12.54
CA THR A 131 -27.36 3.66 -11.53
C THR A 131 -27.12 2.83 -10.28
N LEU A 132 -26.98 3.52 -9.13
CA LEU A 132 -26.84 2.91 -7.82
C LEU A 132 -28.21 2.88 -7.14
N LEU A 133 -28.47 1.82 -6.41
CA LEU A 133 -29.73 1.63 -5.69
C LEU A 133 -29.44 1.60 -4.17
N PRO A 134 -29.33 2.79 -3.52
CA PRO A 134 -29.11 2.83 -2.09
C PRO A 134 -30.15 2.03 -1.32
N LYS A 135 -29.69 1.19 -0.39
CA LYS A 135 -30.53 0.35 0.46
C LYS A 135 -30.23 0.65 1.92
N ALA A 136 -31.26 0.83 2.70
CA ALA A 136 -31.11 0.93 4.14
C ALA A 136 -30.84 -0.46 4.73
N ILE A 137 -29.75 -0.58 5.47
CA ILE A 137 -29.35 -1.79 6.19
C ILE A 137 -29.44 -1.57 7.70
N THR A 138 -29.41 -2.64 8.48
CA THR A 138 -29.51 -2.57 9.94
C THR A 138 -28.44 -1.62 10.50
N ASN A 139 -28.86 -0.66 11.31
CA ASN A 139 -28.04 0.41 11.90
C ASN A 139 -27.42 1.44 10.94
N HIS A 140 -27.62 1.30 9.62
CA HIS A 140 -27.11 2.21 8.62
C HIS A 140 -28.25 2.72 7.72
N PRO A 141 -29.02 3.73 8.17
CA PRO A 141 -30.06 4.35 7.35
C PRO A 141 -29.44 5.13 6.18
N ILE A 142 -30.18 5.28 5.10
CA ILE A 142 -29.83 6.20 4.03
C ILE A 142 -30.10 7.62 4.57
N ARG A 143 -29.10 8.47 4.54
CA ARG A 143 -29.21 9.88 4.97
C ARG A 143 -29.20 10.78 3.75
N LEU A 144 -30.10 11.77 3.75
CA LEU A 144 -30.23 12.70 2.65
C LEU A 144 -30.21 14.14 3.19
N ILE A 145 -29.57 15.02 2.43
CA ILE A 145 -29.52 16.44 2.70
C ILE A 145 -29.99 17.16 1.43
N ASN A 146 -31.05 17.91 1.54
CA ASN A 146 -31.48 18.84 0.48
C ASN A 146 -30.70 20.14 0.64
N LEU A 147 -29.77 20.38 -0.26
CA LEU A 147 -28.94 21.59 -0.30
C LEU A 147 -29.71 22.78 -0.90
N GLY A 148 -30.84 22.52 -1.55
CA GLY A 148 -31.59 23.51 -2.29
C GLY A 148 -31.14 23.64 -3.74
N SER A 149 -31.55 24.76 -4.35
CA SER A 149 -31.17 25.12 -5.71
C SER A 149 -30.26 26.36 -5.70
N ASN A 150 -29.73 26.75 -6.85
CA ASN A 150 -28.94 27.97 -7.02
C ASN A 150 -29.66 29.25 -6.55
N SER A 151 -31.01 29.21 -6.47
CA SER A 151 -31.85 30.32 -6.03
C SER A 151 -32.28 30.26 -4.56
N ALA A 152 -32.14 29.09 -3.90
CA ALA A 152 -32.56 28.93 -2.50
C ALA A 152 -31.81 27.80 -1.81
N ILE A 153 -31.02 28.13 -0.79
CA ILE A 153 -30.32 27.13 0.05
C ILE A 153 -31.32 26.63 1.10
N LYS A 154 -31.55 25.34 1.18
CA LYS A 154 -32.55 24.72 2.05
C LYS A 154 -31.95 24.05 3.29
N GLY A 155 -30.92 23.24 3.14
CA GLY A 155 -30.26 22.52 4.25
C GLY A 155 -31.16 21.52 4.99
N TYR A 156 -32.26 21.09 4.36
CA TYR A 156 -33.24 20.16 4.95
C TYR A 156 -32.63 18.76 5.00
N ARG A 157 -32.98 17.99 6.03
CA ARG A 157 -32.42 16.65 6.26
C ARG A 157 -33.53 15.63 6.44
N THR A 158 -33.26 14.40 6.00
CA THR A 158 -34.11 13.24 6.27
C THR A 158 -33.30 11.97 6.28
N GLN A 159 -33.92 10.88 6.73
CA GLN A 159 -33.32 9.54 6.68
C GLN A 159 -34.38 8.49 6.30
N ILE A 160 -33.94 7.49 5.59
CA ILE A 160 -34.72 6.29 5.26
C ILE A 160 -34.14 5.14 6.08
N THR A 161 -34.93 4.61 6.99
CA THR A 161 -34.52 3.55 7.92
C THR A 161 -34.81 2.13 7.40
N SER A 162 -35.62 2.01 6.34
CA SER A 162 -35.97 0.74 5.72
C SER A 162 -36.30 0.91 4.24
N GLY A 163 -36.02 -0.10 3.44
CA GLY A 163 -36.27 -0.08 2.00
C GLY A 163 -35.04 0.33 1.18
N GLU A 164 -35.26 0.47 -0.12
CA GLU A 164 -34.23 0.78 -1.11
C GLU A 164 -34.75 1.77 -2.15
N PHE A 165 -33.84 2.47 -2.81
CA PHE A 165 -34.16 3.26 -3.98
C PHE A 165 -34.55 2.36 -5.15
N SER A 166 -35.60 2.77 -5.91
CA SER A 166 -35.89 2.17 -7.20
C SER A 166 -35.03 2.85 -8.29
N ALA A 167 -34.91 2.23 -9.45
CA ALA A 167 -34.26 2.84 -10.61
C ALA A 167 -34.94 4.17 -11.04
N ASN A 168 -36.21 4.36 -10.70
CA ASN A 168 -36.97 5.59 -10.96
C ASN A 168 -36.87 6.63 -9.85
N GLY A 169 -36.00 6.37 -8.84
CA GLY A 169 -35.84 7.21 -7.66
C GLY A 169 -36.78 6.86 -6.51
N ALA A 170 -36.83 7.73 -5.51
CA ALA A 170 -37.63 7.57 -4.31
C ALA A 170 -38.44 8.85 -4.01
N THR A 171 -39.69 8.69 -3.58
CA THR A 171 -40.47 9.82 -3.05
C THR A 171 -40.09 10.05 -1.60
N ILE A 172 -39.58 11.23 -1.33
CA ILE A 172 -38.98 11.57 -0.02
C ILE A 172 -39.46 12.93 0.43
N ALA A 173 -39.86 13.02 1.69
CA ALA A 173 -40.18 14.27 2.38
C ALA A 173 -39.02 14.69 3.28
N PHE A 174 -38.73 15.97 3.32
CA PHE A 174 -37.67 16.55 4.12
C PHE A 174 -38.26 17.40 5.27
N SER A 175 -37.58 17.44 6.37
CA SER A 175 -37.97 18.28 7.51
C SER A 175 -36.88 19.28 7.87
N ASN A 176 -37.30 20.45 8.33
CA ASN A 176 -36.43 21.43 8.97
C ASN A 176 -37.13 21.95 10.24
N PRO A 177 -36.90 21.28 11.37
CA PRO A 177 -37.53 21.65 12.63
C PRO A 177 -37.26 23.11 13.06
N ALA A 178 -36.06 23.62 12.73
CA ALA A 178 -35.67 24.99 13.06
C ALA A 178 -36.50 26.08 12.30
N ALA A 179 -37.02 25.70 11.12
CA ALA A 179 -37.88 26.55 10.31
C ALA A 179 -39.38 26.20 10.43
N GLY A 180 -39.74 25.25 11.31
CA GLY A 180 -41.13 24.79 11.47
C GLY A 180 -41.67 24.02 10.26
N ILE A 181 -40.79 23.50 9.41
CA ILE A 181 -41.16 22.78 8.21
C ILE A 181 -41.16 21.27 8.48
N SER A 182 -42.31 20.63 8.27
CA SER A 182 -42.47 19.20 8.22
C SER A 182 -42.93 18.81 6.81
N ASP A 183 -42.44 17.67 6.30
CA ASP A 183 -42.86 17.07 5.03
C ASP A 183 -42.69 17.94 3.77
N ALA A 184 -41.60 18.72 3.72
CA ALA A 184 -41.27 19.49 2.52
C ALA A 184 -40.93 18.57 1.34
N ALA A 185 -41.70 18.67 0.27
CA ALA A 185 -41.40 17.96 -0.99
C ALA A 185 -40.19 18.58 -1.66
N VAL A 186 -39.42 17.76 -2.39
CA VAL A 186 -38.32 18.24 -3.23
C VAL A 186 -38.88 18.96 -4.48
N GLU A 187 -38.18 20.01 -4.87
CA GLU A 187 -38.53 20.82 -6.04
C GLU A 187 -37.53 20.52 -7.18
N VAL A 188 -37.98 20.75 -8.42
CA VAL A 188 -37.11 20.61 -9.59
C VAL A 188 -35.93 21.58 -9.47
N GLY A 189 -34.73 21.09 -9.69
CA GLY A 189 -33.49 21.86 -9.54
C GLY A 189 -32.86 21.80 -8.13
N ASP A 190 -33.51 21.15 -7.15
CA ASP A 190 -32.89 20.89 -5.87
C ASP A 190 -31.70 19.93 -6.00
N HIS A 191 -30.62 20.24 -5.31
CA HIS A 191 -29.45 19.39 -5.15
C HIS A 191 -29.58 18.54 -3.89
N ILE A 192 -29.60 17.24 -4.03
CA ILE A 192 -29.74 16.31 -2.91
C ILE A 192 -28.46 15.51 -2.77
N ARG A 193 -27.82 15.59 -1.62
CA ARG A 193 -26.68 14.74 -1.26
C ARG A 193 -27.18 13.52 -0.51
N ILE A 194 -26.79 12.33 -0.98
CA ILE A 194 -27.23 11.03 -0.48
C ILE A 194 -26.02 10.33 0.11
N PHE A 195 -26.17 9.84 1.35
CA PHE A 195 -25.16 9.05 2.05
C PHE A 195 -25.78 7.70 2.41
N TRP A 196 -25.10 6.63 2.06
CA TRP A 196 -25.53 5.29 2.45
C TRP A 196 -24.34 4.37 2.63
N VAL A 197 -24.61 3.20 3.21
CA VAL A 197 -23.63 2.13 3.38
C VAL A 197 -24.10 0.93 2.60
N GLU A 198 -23.22 0.33 1.84
CA GLU A 198 -23.43 -0.93 1.14
C GLU A 198 -22.69 -2.04 1.87
N GLU A 199 -23.38 -3.16 2.12
CA GLU A 199 -22.76 -4.39 2.58
C GLU A 199 -22.31 -5.19 1.35
N VAL A 200 -21.01 -5.30 1.17
CA VAL A 200 -20.40 -6.05 0.09
C VAL A 200 -20.02 -7.44 0.58
N ASP A 201 -20.51 -8.46 -0.08
CA ASP A 201 -20.15 -9.86 0.11
C ASP A 201 -19.51 -10.44 -1.16
N ASN A 202 -19.21 -11.72 -1.18
CA ASN A 202 -18.60 -12.40 -2.33
C ASN A 202 -19.54 -12.59 -3.53
N ALA A 203 -20.83 -12.33 -3.37
CA ALA A 203 -21.85 -12.41 -4.42
C ALA A 203 -22.27 -11.02 -4.93
N SER A 204 -21.82 -9.95 -4.29
CA SER A 204 -22.13 -8.57 -4.67
C SER A 204 -21.51 -8.21 -6.01
N THR A 205 -22.17 -7.35 -6.77
CA THR A 205 -21.61 -6.77 -8.01
C THR A 205 -20.51 -5.75 -7.73
N THR A 206 -20.51 -5.14 -6.55
CA THR A 206 -19.45 -4.29 -6.03
C THR A 206 -18.33 -5.17 -5.50
N SER A 207 -17.10 -4.89 -5.91
CA SER A 207 -15.91 -5.55 -5.35
C SER A 207 -15.27 -4.64 -4.31
N ALA A 208 -14.99 -5.17 -3.13
CA ALA A 208 -14.33 -4.45 -2.06
C ALA A 208 -13.22 -5.30 -1.44
N VAL A 209 -12.20 -4.63 -0.93
CA VAL A 209 -11.15 -5.22 -0.09
C VAL A 209 -10.87 -4.21 0.99
N GLU A 210 -10.81 -4.66 2.22
CA GLU A 210 -10.55 -3.82 3.39
C GLU A 210 -9.17 -4.12 3.96
N VAL A 211 -8.43 -3.07 4.33
CA VAL A 211 -7.22 -3.20 5.14
C VAL A 211 -7.53 -2.59 6.50
N THR A 212 -7.55 -3.43 7.53
CA THR A 212 -7.82 -3.01 8.90
C THR A 212 -6.51 -2.82 9.64
N ILE A 213 -6.32 -1.64 10.21
CA ILE A 213 -5.16 -1.30 11.04
C ILE A 213 -5.61 -1.36 12.49
N SER A 214 -4.98 -2.23 13.27
CA SER A 214 -5.28 -2.39 14.70
C SER A 214 -4.19 -1.73 15.54
N PRO A 215 -4.50 -1.20 16.72
CA PRO A 215 -3.49 -0.60 17.61
C PRO A 215 -2.49 -1.61 18.17
N ASP A 216 -2.81 -2.89 18.10
CA ASP A 216 -2.00 -3.97 18.66
C ASP A 216 -1.15 -4.70 17.61
N THR A 217 -1.28 -4.35 16.34
CA THR A 217 -0.54 -4.98 15.25
C THR A 217 0.50 -4.03 14.68
N PHE A 218 1.70 -4.54 14.50
CA PHE A 218 2.84 -3.78 13.98
C PHE A 218 3.44 -4.50 12.76
N PRO A 219 4.16 -3.75 11.89
CA PRO A 219 4.88 -4.35 10.78
C PRO A 219 5.81 -5.47 11.22
N GLY A 220 5.87 -6.50 10.42
CA GLY A 220 6.71 -7.68 10.65
C GLY A 220 8.19 -7.43 10.42
N THR A 221 8.94 -8.52 10.53
CA THR A 221 10.36 -8.58 10.22
C THR A 221 10.55 -9.53 9.05
N TYR A 222 11.33 -9.12 8.05
CA TYR A 222 11.45 -9.82 6.79
C TYR A 222 12.90 -9.92 6.34
N LYS A 223 13.19 -10.90 5.50
CA LYS A 223 14.41 -10.91 4.71
C LYS A 223 14.18 -10.10 3.45
N VAL A 224 15.12 -9.25 3.08
CA VAL A 224 15.00 -8.33 1.95
C VAL A 224 16.09 -8.60 0.95
N ILE A 225 15.70 -8.77 -0.30
CA ILE A 225 16.62 -8.96 -1.41
C ILE A 225 16.30 -7.92 -2.48
N GLY A 226 17.33 -7.24 -2.96
CA GLY A 226 17.18 -6.27 -4.04
C GLY A 226 18.21 -6.50 -5.13
N ASP A 227 17.72 -6.51 -6.36
CA ASP A 227 18.52 -6.74 -7.56
C ASP A 227 18.55 -5.49 -8.46
N THR A 228 19.74 -5.10 -8.92
CA THR A 228 19.91 -4.03 -9.88
C THR A 228 21.09 -4.32 -10.80
N PHE A 229 21.30 -3.47 -11.79
CA PHE A 229 22.41 -3.57 -12.72
C PHE A 229 23.51 -2.57 -12.39
N MET A 230 24.74 -3.03 -12.52
CA MET A 230 25.92 -2.16 -12.51
C MET A 230 26.69 -2.31 -13.81
N ARG A 231 27.27 -1.23 -14.28
CA ARG A 231 28.10 -1.23 -15.50
C ARG A 231 29.56 -1.10 -15.16
N SER A 232 30.37 -1.99 -15.68
CA SER A 232 31.81 -1.92 -15.54
C SER A 232 32.40 -0.79 -16.39
N GLU A 233 33.20 0.11 -15.78
CA GLU A 233 33.94 1.16 -16.50
C GLU A 233 34.86 0.58 -17.57
N ARG A 234 35.54 -0.52 -17.27
CA ARG A 234 36.55 -1.12 -18.12
C ARG A 234 36.00 -1.88 -19.32
N THR A 235 34.90 -2.63 -19.11
CA THR A 235 34.34 -3.52 -20.14
C THR A 235 33.11 -2.94 -20.82
N GLY A 236 32.48 -1.95 -20.22
CA GLY A 236 31.19 -1.40 -20.66
C GLY A 236 30.02 -2.39 -20.58
N LYS A 237 30.22 -3.56 -19.99
CA LYS A 237 29.21 -4.60 -19.84
C LYS A 237 28.43 -4.41 -18.54
N ASP A 238 27.15 -4.76 -18.58
CA ASP A 238 26.29 -4.79 -17.41
C ASP A 238 26.45 -6.11 -16.67
N GLU A 239 26.54 -6.02 -15.37
CA GLU A 239 26.62 -7.14 -14.43
C GLU A 239 25.52 -6.94 -13.38
N MET A 240 25.08 -8.04 -12.77
CA MET A 240 24.08 -7.97 -11.70
C MET A 240 24.73 -7.55 -10.39
N PHE A 241 24.02 -6.68 -9.68
CA PHE A 241 24.33 -6.29 -8.32
C PHE A 241 23.13 -6.59 -7.44
N GLN A 242 23.37 -7.33 -6.37
CA GLN A 242 22.35 -7.73 -5.42
C GLN A 242 22.75 -7.32 -4.02
N PHE A 243 21.81 -6.79 -3.26
CA PHE A 243 21.93 -6.70 -1.82
C PHE A 243 21.01 -7.71 -1.15
N VAL A 244 21.49 -8.33 -0.08
CA VAL A 244 20.73 -9.29 0.72
C VAL A 244 20.83 -8.88 2.18
N ILE A 245 19.68 -8.62 2.78
CA ILE A 245 19.51 -8.28 4.19
C ILE A 245 18.79 -9.45 4.83
N GLY A 246 19.46 -10.19 5.71
CA GLY A 246 18.88 -11.39 6.32
C GLY A 246 17.70 -11.09 7.25
N LYS A 247 17.71 -9.91 7.88
CA LYS A 247 16.67 -9.50 8.81
C LYS A 247 16.49 -7.98 8.79
N ALA A 248 15.32 -7.51 8.38
CA ALA A 248 14.94 -6.10 8.40
C ALA A 248 13.55 -5.93 8.99
N LYS A 249 13.34 -4.86 9.74
CA LYS A 249 12.06 -4.50 10.31
C LYS A 249 11.57 -3.21 9.67
N VAL A 250 10.34 -3.22 9.20
CA VAL A 250 9.67 -2.01 8.69
C VAL A 250 9.43 -1.07 9.86
N THR A 251 9.77 0.21 9.70
CA THR A 251 9.44 1.24 10.69
C THR A 251 7.96 1.56 10.61
N SER A 252 7.36 1.94 11.75
CA SER A 252 5.92 2.22 11.81
C SER A 252 5.53 3.61 11.27
N ASP A 253 6.50 4.40 10.84
CA ASP A 253 6.26 5.76 10.36
C ASP A 253 5.90 5.73 8.86
N VAL A 254 4.61 5.79 8.59
CA VAL A 254 4.08 5.80 7.22
C VAL A 254 3.30 7.09 7.01
N THR A 255 3.64 7.83 5.97
CA THR A 255 2.93 9.04 5.56
C THR A 255 2.28 8.81 4.21
N ILE A 256 0.96 9.00 4.14
CA ILE A 256 0.20 8.95 2.90
C ILE A 256 -0.26 10.38 2.61
N THR A 257 0.26 10.99 1.57
CA THR A 257 -0.13 12.32 1.14
C THR A 257 -1.10 12.23 -0.03
N LEU A 258 -2.27 12.89 0.11
CA LEU A 258 -3.29 12.95 -0.92
C LEU A 258 -3.44 14.42 -1.34
N GLU A 259 -2.95 14.75 -2.54
CA GLU A 259 -2.96 16.10 -3.08
C GLU A 259 -3.84 16.19 -4.33
N ALA A 260 -4.51 17.34 -4.49
CA ALA A 260 -5.39 17.59 -5.64
C ALA A 260 -4.61 17.98 -6.90
N GLU A 261 -3.44 18.60 -6.72
CA GLU A 261 -2.56 19.10 -7.78
C GLU A 261 -1.11 18.73 -7.45
N GLY A 262 -0.32 18.34 -8.45
CA GLY A 262 1.09 17.99 -8.27
C GLY A 262 1.48 16.69 -8.97
N ASP A 263 2.68 16.23 -8.69
CA ASP A 263 3.15 14.92 -9.12
C ASP A 263 2.37 13.81 -8.38
N PRO A 264 2.20 12.64 -8.99
CA PRO A 264 1.58 11.50 -8.32
C PRO A 264 2.27 11.23 -6.98
N SER A 265 1.45 11.00 -5.93
CA SER A 265 1.97 10.68 -4.60
C SER A 265 2.85 9.43 -4.65
N THR A 266 4.01 9.50 -4.01
CA THR A 266 4.89 8.37 -3.82
C THR A 266 4.74 7.81 -2.40
N PHE A 267 5.08 6.54 -2.23
CA PHE A 267 5.02 5.84 -0.95
C PHE A 267 6.42 5.53 -0.49
N GLU A 268 6.78 6.07 0.66
CA GLU A 268 8.07 5.82 1.28
C GLU A 268 7.94 4.74 2.36
N MET A 269 8.84 3.77 2.30
CA MET A 269 9.00 2.72 3.28
C MET A 269 10.44 2.73 3.80
N THR A 270 10.61 2.87 5.09
CA THR A 270 11.91 2.76 5.74
C THR A 270 12.01 1.47 6.54
N LEU A 271 13.12 0.78 6.39
CA LEU A 271 13.42 -0.46 7.09
C LEU A 271 14.72 -0.32 7.90
N ASN A 272 14.67 -0.71 9.15
CA ASN A 272 15.87 -0.86 9.98
C ASN A 272 16.44 -2.27 9.79
N VAL A 273 17.71 -2.33 9.40
CA VAL A 273 18.43 -3.60 9.26
C VAL A 273 18.87 -4.10 10.61
N LEU A 274 18.45 -5.30 10.95
CA LEU A 274 18.76 -5.96 12.20
C LEU A 274 19.91 -6.93 12.00
N ARG A 275 20.57 -7.23 13.11
CA ARG A 275 21.59 -8.28 13.16
C ARG A 275 20.97 -9.64 12.82
N ASP A 276 21.61 -10.39 11.97
CA ASP A 276 21.28 -11.76 11.64
C ASP A 276 22.49 -12.68 11.74
N THR A 277 22.25 -13.98 11.69
CA THR A 277 23.30 -15.00 11.67
C THR A 277 23.18 -15.78 10.37
N ASN A 278 24.20 -15.73 9.54
CA ASN A 278 24.21 -16.41 8.26
C ASN A 278 24.34 -17.94 8.41
N GLU A 279 24.21 -18.64 7.28
CA GLU A 279 24.30 -20.12 7.24
C GLU A 279 25.66 -20.68 7.72
N ARG A 280 26.70 -19.81 7.79
CA ARG A 280 28.03 -20.17 8.30
C ARG A 280 28.18 -19.91 9.80
N GLY A 281 27.14 -19.42 10.47
CA GLY A 281 27.15 -19.04 11.87
C GLY A 281 27.84 -17.69 12.17
N GLU A 282 28.11 -16.88 11.14
CA GLU A 282 28.71 -15.57 11.29
C GLU A 282 27.62 -14.50 11.43
N THR A 283 27.90 -13.50 12.24
CA THR A 283 27.02 -12.34 12.41
C THR A 283 27.14 -11.41 11.22
N GLU A 284 26.01 -11.08 10.60
CA GLU A 284 25.97 -10.13 9.49
C GLU A 284 24.75 -9.21 9.60
N MET A 285 24.76 -8.11 8.87
CA MET A 285 23.63 -7.20 8.71
C MET A 285 23.15 -7.19 7.25
N MET A 286 24.10 -7.12 6.31
CA MET A 286 23.80 -7.05 4.88
C MET A 286 24.94 -7.65 4.07
N LYS A 287 24.61 -8.31 2.96
CA LYS A 287 25.56 -8.75 1.93
C LYS A 287 25.37 -7.94 0.66
N LEU A 288 26.46 -7.57 0.03
CA LEU A 288 26.49 -6.99 -1.30
C LEU A 288 27.17 -7.99 -2.23
N ILE A 289 26.46 -8.42 -3.27
CA ILE A 289 26.86 -9.49 -4.16
C ILE A 289 26.94 -8.94 -5.59
N ARG A 290 28.06 -9.14 -6.23
CA ARG A 290 28.21 -8.93 -7.67
C ARG A 290 28.28 -10.29 -8.34
N TYR A 291 27.49 -10.50 -9.37
CA TYR A 291 27.55 -11.71 -10.15
C TYR A 291 27.29 -11.46 -11.64
N ALA A 292 27.91 -12.29 -12.46
CA ALA A 292 27.66 -12.31 -13.89
C ALA A 292 27.13 -13.70 -14.26
N VAL A 293 26.03 -13.73 -14.98
CA VAL A 293 25.53 -14.99 -15.53
C VAL A 293 26.43 -15.34 -16.69
N ALA A 294 27.22 -16.40 -16.55
CA ALA A 294 27.96 -16.94 -17.66
C ALA A 294 26.97 -17.44 -18.71
N GLN A 295 26.97 -16.83 -19.89
CA GLN A 295 26.28 -17.45 -21.02
C GLN A 295 27.00 -18.77 -21.33
N THR A 296 26.39 -19.89 -20.96
CA THR A 296 26.73 -21.16 -21.55
C THR A 296 26.40 -21.04 -23.02
N SER A 297 27.42 -20.95 -23.86
CA SER A 297 27.29 -21.14 -25.29
C SER A 297 26.98 -22.62 -25.54
N SER A 298 25.77 -23.03 -25.20
CA SER A 298 25.17 -24.28 -25.64
C SER A 298 24.57 -24.01 -27.01
N GLY A 299 25.36 -24.34 -28.02
CA GLY A 299 24.80 -24.51 -29.34
C GLY A 299 23.67 -25.54 -29.31
N THR A 300 22.58 -25.17 -29.96
CA THR A 300 21.54 -26.06 -30.49
C THR A 300 20.83 -26.96 -29.50
N ASN A 301 19.62 -26.56 -29.06
CA ASN A 301 18.38 -27.27 -29.48
C ASN A 301 17.15 -26.51 -28.90
N GLU A 302 16.39 -25.95 -29.80
CA GLU A 302 15.09 -25.31 -29.55
C GLU A 302 13.97 -26.29 -29.14
N ASN A 303 14.23 -27.41 -28.52
CA ASN A 303 13.20 -28.41 -28.23
C ASN A 303 13.29 -29.10 -26.87
N ASP A 304 13.91 -28.50 -25.88
CA ASP A 304 13.81 -29.09 -24.53
C ASP A 304 13.14 -28.09 -23.55
N VAL A 305 11.83 -27.95 -23.71
CA VAL A 305 10.98 -27.38 -22.67
C VAL A 305 10.87 -28.47 -21.60
N GLY A 306 11.84 -28.48 -20.69
CA GLY A 306 11.80 -29.35 -19.52
C GLY A 306 10.52 -29.09 -18.74
N SER A 307 9.63 -30.04 -18.69
CA SER A 307 8.44 -29.99 -17.87
C SER A 307 8.85 -29.89 -16.41
N LEU A 308 8.59 -28.73 -15.81
CA LEU A 308 8.59 -28.59 -14.37
C LEU A 308 7.39 -29.38 -13.84
N THR A 309 7.60 -30.57 -13.38
CA THR A 309 6.63 -31.31 -12.59
C THR A 309 6.55 -30.66 -11.22
N ALA A 310 5.46 -29.93 -10.97
CA ALA A 310 5.09 -29.52 -9.62
C ALA A 310 4.96 -30.79 -8.76
N ALA A 311 5.78 -30.92 -7.72
CA ALA A 311 5.58 -31.94 -6.70
C ALA A 311 4.32 -31.56 -5.93
N GLY A 312 3.20 -32.19 -6.26
CA GLY A 312 1.97 -32.12 -5.50
C GLY A 312 2.00 -33.13 -4.37
N SER A 313 1.66 -32.67 -3.23
CA SER A 313 0.73 -33.23 -2.24
C SER A 313 0.98 -32.61 -0.88
#